data_9e0a82a1e55c97e74ac76aadef0bd283
#
_entry.id   9e0a82a1e55c97e74ac76aadef0bd283
#
_cell.length_a   1.000
_cell.length_b   1.000
_cell.length_c   1.000
_cell.angle_alpha   90.00
_cell.angle_beta   90.00
_cell.angle_gamma   90.00
#
_symmetry.space_group_name_H-M   'P 1'
#
loop_
_entity.id
_entity.type
_entity.pdbx_description
1 polymer ?
#
loop_
_entity_poly.entity_id
_entity_poly.type
_entity_poly.pdbx_seq_one_letter_code
_entity_poly.pdbx_strand_id
1 'polypeptide(L)'
;VWPWVGLLPALLLFSCIYLMGVFLSHYLNHATSSDPRATVLSFKGLFLNLGYGGIGLLYALLLAFLREQTIQSQPGLLEAALKNQVFINSLPWFVGYFTLLLLVLLLVMRMTLHQSGAGRT
;
A
#
# COMPACT_ATOMS: atom_id res chain seq x y z
N VAL A 1 1.66 -23.20 -15.92
CA VAL A 1 1.34 -22.58 -14.60
C VAL A 1 -0.18 -22.41 -14.55
N TRP A 2 -0.85 -23.01 -13.59
CA TRP A 2 -2.29 -22.94 -13.45
C TRP A 2 -2.71 -21.50 -13.15
N PRO A 3 -3.58 -20.87 -13.95
CA PRO A 3 -3.99 -19.48 -13.76
C PRO A 3 -4.73 -19.25 -12.42
N TRP A 4 -5.32 -20.29 -11.86
CA TRP A 4 -6.03 -20.28 -10.60
C TRP A 4 -5.14 -20.02 -9.38
N VAL A 5 -3.86 -20.40 -9.44
CA VAL A 5 -2.90 -20.20 -8.32
C VAL A 5 -2.63 -18.73 -8.06
N GLY A 6 -2.66 -17.88 -9.10
CA GLY A 6 -2.53 -16.43 -8.94
C GLY A 6 -3.82 -15.75 -8.47
N LEU A 7 -4.97 -16.35 -8.74
CA LEU A 7 -6.28 -15.77 -8.41
C LEU A 7 -6.60 -15.88 -6.92
N LEU A 8 -6.19 -16.98 -6.28
CA LEU A 8 -6.41 -17.21 -4.84
C LEU A 8 -5.78 -16.13 -3.95
N PRO A 9 -4.47 -15.80 -4.05
CA PRO A 9 -3.89 -14.74 -3.24
C PRO A 9 -4.51 -13.37 -3.54
N ALA A 10 -4.91 -13.09 -4.80
CA ALA A 10 -5.59 -11.85 -5.14
C ALA A 10 -6.96 -11.75 -4.45
N LEU A 11 -7.78 -12.81 -4.48
CA LEU A 11 -9.07 -12.86 -3.79
C LEU A 11 -8.90 -12.68 -2.27
N LEU A 12 -7.90 -13.33 -1.68
CA LEU A 12 -7.60 -13.22 -0.26
C LEU A 12 -7.20 -11.79 0.10
N LEU A 13 -6.38 -11.15 -0.71
CA LEU A 13 -5.95 -9.78 -0.53
C LEU A 13 -7.12 -8.79 -0.63
N PHE A 14 -7.99 -8.95 -1.63
CA PHE A 14 -9.22 -8.15 -1.76
C PHE A 14 -10.15 -8.35 -0.56
N SER A 15 -10.32 -9.58 -0.09
CA SER A 15 -11.14 -9.88 1.09
C SER A 15 -10.58 -9.22 2.35
N CYS A 16 -9.27 -9.25 2.56
CA CYS A 16 -8.60 -8.58 3.67
C CYS A 16 -8.79 -7.06 3.63
N ILE A 17 -8.64 -6.44 2.45
CA ILE A 17 -8.84 -4.99 2.27
C ILE A 17 -10.30 -4.62 2.59
N TYR A 18 -11.26 -5.42 2.10
CA TYR A 18 -12.68 -5.18 2.35
C TYR A 18 -13.03 -5.29 3.84
N LEU A 19 -12.57 -6.36 4.50
CA LEU A 19 -12.75 -6.55 5.94
C LEU A 19 -12.14 -5.41 6.75
N MET A 20 -10.93 -5.00 6.42
CA MET A 20 -10.26 -3.87 7.07
C MET A 20 -11.07 -2.58 6.92
N GLY A 21 -11.66 -2.34 5.76
CA GLY A 21 -12.57 -1.21 5.51
C GLY A 21 -13.80 -1.22 6.41
N VAL A 22 -14.42 -2.40 6.60
CA VAL A 22 -15.58 -2.60 7.46
C VAL A 22 -15.21 -2.39 8.94
N PHE A 23 -14.13 -3.02 9.41
CA PHE A 23 -13.66 -2.87 10.80
C PHE A 23 -13.31 -1.42 11.12
N LEU A 24 -12.59 -0.75 10.23
CA LEU A 24 -12.23 0.66 10.41
C LEU A 24 -13.47 1.56 10.46
N SER A 25 -14.45 1.30 9.60
CA SER A 25 -15.74 2.04 9.63
C SER A 25 -16.51 1.79 10.91
N HIS A 26 -16.55 0.55 11.37
CA HIS A 26 -17.22 0.19 12.62
C HIS A 26 -16.54 0.85 13.82
N TYR A 27 -15.22 0.80 13.90
CA TYR A 27 -14.44 1.45 14.96
C TYR A 27 -14.65 2.97 14.98
N LEU A 28 -14.58 3.64 13.83
CA LEU A 28 -14.82 5.07 13.72
C LEU A 28 -16.25 5.46 14.11
N ASN A 29 -17.22 4.63 13.76
CA ASN A 29 -18.62 4.84 14.16
C ASN A 29 -18.84 4.73 15.68
N HIS A 30 -18.11 3.84 16.35
CA HIS A 30 -18.19 3.69 17.80
C HIS A 30 -17.40 4.75 18.57
N ALA A 31 -16.25 5.17 18.02
CA ALA A 31 -15.36 6.13 18.67
C ALA A 31 -15.82 7.59 18.53
N THR A 32 -16.78 7.86 17.64
CA THR A 32 -17.19 9.22 17.31
C THR A 32 -18.63 9.47 17.73
N SER A 33 -18.89 10.57 18.46
CA SER A 33 -20.24 11.06 18.76
C SER A 33 -20.98 11.46 17.48
N SER A 34 -22.29 11.53 17.52
CA SER A 34 -23.16 11.67 16.34
C SER A 34 -22.85 12.89 15.46
N ASP A 35 -22.47 14.01 16.03
CA ASP A 35 -22.23 15.27 15.30
C ASP A 35 -20.98 15.27 14.38
N PRO A 36 -19.76 14.85 14.81
CA PRO A 36 -18.59 14.84 13.94
C PRO A 36 -18.46 13.60 13.04
N ARG A 37 -19.41 12.63 13.13
CA ARG A 37 -19.33 11.34 12.41
C ARG A 37 -19.22 11.51 10.89
N ALA A 38 -20.02 12.39 10.29
CA ALA A 38 -19.99 12.65 8.85
C ALA A 38 -18.64 13.24 8.42
N THR A 39 -18.09 14.16 9.20
CA THR A 39 -16.79 14.79 8.95
C THR A 39 -15.65 13.78 9.04
N VAL A 40 -15.65 12.90 10.05
CA VAL A 40 -14.63 11.86 10.21
C VAL A 40 -14.67 10.84 9.08
N LEU A 41 -15.86 10.44 8.63
CA LEU A 41 -16.01 9.52 7.49
C LEU A 41 -15.53 10.15 6.17
N SER A 42 -15.83 11.44 5.95
CA SER A 42 -15.34 12.18 4.78
C SER A 42 -13.82 12.32 4.80
N PHE A 43 -13.25 12.60 5.97
CA PHE A 43 -11.81 12.70 6.16
C PHE A 43 -11.11 11.36 5.90
N LYS A 44 -11.68 10.24 6.36
CA LYS A 44 -11.22 8.88 6.02
C LYS A 44 -11.18 8.67 4.51
N GLY A 45 -12.24 9.03 3.80
CA GLY A 45 -12.31 8.90 2.34
C GLY A 45 -11.24 9.73 1.64
N LEU A 46 -11.04 10.97 2.07
CA LEU A 46 -10.00 11.86 1.55
C LEU A 46 -8.60 11.26 1.76
N PHE A 47 -8.28 10.78 2.96
CA PHE A 47 -6.99 10.17 3.27
C PHE A 47 -6.71 8.93 2.43
N LEU A 48 -7.70 8.06 2.25
CA LEU A 48 -7.56 6.88 1.40
C LEU A 48 -7.29 7.26 -0.06
N ASN A 49 -8.04 8.21 -0.60
CA ASN A 49 -7.84 8.68 -1.97
C ASN A 49 -6.48 9.34 -2.17
N LEU A 50 -6.04 10.16 -1.21
CA LEU A 50 -4.72 10.76 -1.22
C LEU A 50 -3.61 9.70 -1.16
N GLY A 51 -3.79 8.67 -0.32
CA GLY A 51 -2.89 7.53 -0.21
C GLY A 51 -2.78 6.77 -1.54
N TYR A 52 -3.90 6.43 -2.16
CA TYR A 52 -3.91 5.76 -3.47
C TYR A 52 -3.26 6.60 -4.57
N GLY A 53 -3.58 7.90 -4.62
CA GLY A 53 -2.97 8.83 -5.56
C GLY A 53 -1.46 8.96 -5.36
N GLY A 54 -1.02 9.07 -4.11
CA GLY A 54 0.40 9.13 -3.75
C GLY A 54 1.16 7.87 -4.14
N ILE A 55 0.62 6.68 -3.84
CA ILE A 55 1.22 5.40 -4.22
C ILE A 55 1.27 5.28 -5.75
N GLY A 56 0.21 5.66 -6.45
CA GLY A 56 0.17 5.64 -7.91
C GLY A 56 1.24 6.55 -8.54
N LEU A 57 1.42 7.74 -7.98
CA LEU A 57 2.47 8.68 -8.44
C LEU A 57 3.87 8.11 -8.19
N LEU A 58 4.14 7.59 -6.99
CA LEU A 58 5.43 6.97 -6.67
C LEU A 58 5.74 5.79 -7.58
N TYR A 59 4.73 4.96 -7.87
CA TYR A 59 4.89 3.85 -8.80
C TYR A 59 5.18 4.32 -10.23
N ALA A 60 4.49 5.35 -10.71
CA ALA A 60 4.75 5.93 -12.02
C ALA A 60 6.18 6.47 -12.14
N LEU A 61 6.67 7.15 -11.10
CA LEU A 61 8.05 7.63 -11.04
C LEU A 61 9.07 6.47 -11.03
N LEU A 62 8.79 5.41 -10.27
CA LEU A 62 9.62 4.20 -10.26
C LEU A 62 9.69 3.56 -11.65
N LEU A 63 8.56 3.41 -12.33
CA LEU A 63 8.53 2.84 -13.69
C LEU A 63 9.29 3.71 -14.69
N ALA A 64 9.17 5.03 -14.60
CA ALA A 64 9.93 5.96 -15.44
C ALA A 64 11.43 5.79 -15.23
N PHE A 65 11.87 5.73 -13.99
CA PHE A 65 13.27 5.51 -13.63
C PHE A 65 13.81 4.15 -14.14
N LEU A 66 13.07 3.07 -13.89
CA LEU A 66 13.45 1.73 -14.34
C LEU A 66 13.47 1.61 -15.87
N ARG A 67 12.56 2.31 -16.56
CA ARG A 67 12.53 2.36 -18.02
C ARG A 67 13.80 2.98 -18.57
N GLU A 68 14.23 4.10 -18.02
CA GLU A 68 15.45 4.78 -18.45
C GLU A 68 16.69 3.89 -18.25
N GLN A 69 16.79 3.24 -17.09
CA GLN A 69 17.88 2.27 -16.82
C GLN A 69 17.85 1.09 -17.79
N THR A 70 16.68 0.56 -18.10
CA THR A 70 16.55 -0.59 -19.00
C THR A 70 16.92 -0.22 -20.43
N ILE A 71 16.55 0.96 -20.92
CA ILE A 71 16.95 1.47 -22.24
C ILE A 71 18.46 1.63 -22.34
N GLN A 72 19.10 2.15 -21.28
CA GLN A 72 20.56 2.31 -21.27
C GLN A 72 21.30 0.96 -21.25
N SER A 73 20.74 -0.03 -20.54
CA SER A 73 21.36 -1.36 -20.41
C SER A 73 21.15 -2.23 -21.65
N GLN A 74 20.05 -2.05 -22.37
CA GLN A 74 19.66 -2.88 -23.52
C GLN A 74 19.08 -2.01 -24.65
N PRO A 75 19.95 -1.26 -25.36
CA PRO A 75 19.51 -0.44 -26.47
C PRO A 75 18.99 -1.34 -27.62
N GLY A 76 17.78 -1.08 -28.09
CA GLY A 76 17.19 -1.80 -29.22
C GLY A 76 16.13 -2.85 -28.86
N LEU A 77 15.72 -2.94 -27.59
CA LEU A 77 14.57 -3.76 -27.21
C LEU A 77 13.27 -3.26 -27.86
N LEU A 78 12.50 -4.20 -28.41
CA LEU A 78 11.12 -3.91 -28.84
C LEU A 78 10.31 -3.34 -27.66
N GLU A 79 9.44 -2.39 -27.93
CA GLU A 79 8.68 -1.68 -26.87
C GLU A 79 7.88 -2.62 -25.97
N ALA A 80 7.34 -3.70 -26.52
CA ALA A 80 6.64 -4.72 -25.74
C ALA A 80 7.56 -5.46 -24.76
N ALA A 81 8.76 -5.83 -25.20
CA ALA A 81 9.77 -6.47 -24.37
C ALA A 81 10.30 -5.51 -23.30
N LEU A 82 10.49 -4.24 -23.63
CA LEU A 82 10.88 -3.19 -22.71
C LEU A 82 9.86 -3.03 -21.58
N LYS A 83 8.58 -2.92 -21.90
CA LYS A 83 7.50 -2.83 -20.89
C LYS A 83 7.50 -4.02 -19.95
N ASN A 84 7.64 -5.23 -20.50
CA ASN A 84 7.68 -6.45 -19.69
C ASN A 84 8.91 -6.50 -18.77
N GLN A 85 10.09 -6.12 -19.28
CA GLN A 85 11.32 -6.08 -18.49
C GLN A 85 11.25 -5.05 -17.36
N VAL A 86 10.73 -3.85 -17.64
CA VAL A 86 10.52 -2.80 -16.64
C VAL A 86 9.56 -3.27 -15.54
N PHE A 87 8.49 -3.96 -15.93
CA PHE A 87 7.55 -4.54 -14.97
C PHE A 87 8.23 -5.59 -14.08
N ILE A 88 8.98 -6.53 -14.67
CA ILE A 88 9.72 -7.55 -13.91
C ILE A 88 10.71 -6.90 -12.94
N ASN A 89 11.45 -5.88 -13.39
CA ASN A 89 12.40 -5.15 -12.58
C ASN A 89 11.73 -4.32 -11.45
N SER A 90 10.45 -3.99 -11.59
CA SER A 90 9.69 -3.30 -10.53
C SER A 90 9.25 -4.21 -9.39
N LEU A 91 9.12 -5.52 -9.62
CA LEU A 91 8.60 -6.47 -8.62
C LEU A 91 9.41 -6.50 -7.31
N PRO A 92 10.76 -6.54 -7.32
CA PRO A 92 11.55 -6.52 -6.08
C PRO A 92 11.32 -5.26 -5.24
N TRP A 93 11.02 -4.13 -5.86
CA TRP A 93 10.74 -2.87 -5.15
C TRP A 93 9.48 -2.94 -4.30
N PHE A 94 8.46 -3.71 -4.72
CA PHE A 94 7.26 -3.94 -3.91
C PHE A 94 7.59 -4.69 -2.62
N VAL A 95 8.46 -5.69 -2.68
CA VAL A 95 8.90 -6.44 -1.49
C VAL A 95 9.66 -5.51 -0.54
N GLY A 96 10.59 -4.70 -1.07
CA GLY A 96 11.34 -3.71 -0.29
C GLY A 96 10.42 -2.67 0.36
N TYR A 97 9.50 -2.11 -0.40
CA TYR A 97 8.53 -1.13 0.08
C TYR A 97 7.60 -1.71 1.16
N PHE A 98 7.07 -2.92 0.94
CA PHE A 98 6.23 -3.60 1.92
C PHE A 98 6.98 -3.88 3.22
N THR A 99 8.22 -4.35 3.13
CA THR A 99 9.08 -4.60 4.29
C THR A 99 9.35 -3.32 5.07
N LEU A 100 9.65 -2.22 4.37
CA LEU A 100 9.85 -0.91 4.99
C LEU A 100 8.60 -0.44 5.75
N LEU A 101 7.42 -0.52 5.12
CA LEU A 101 6.15 -0.14 5.74
C LEU A 101 5.85 -1.00 6.98
N LEU A 102 6.10 -2.30 6.91
CA LEU A 102 5.92 -3.21 8.03
C LEU A 102 6.84 -2.84 9.19
N LEU A 103 8.11 -2.53 8.92
CA LEU A 103 9.06 -2.10 9.95
C LEU A 103 8.63 -0.78 10.59
N VAL A 104 8.21 0.21 9.80
CA VAL A 104 7.69 1.49 10.31
C VAL A 104 6.47 1.26 11.19
N LEU A 105 5.53 0.42 10.76
CA LEU A 105 4.33 0.08 11.53
C LEU A 105 4.70 -0.56 12.87
N LEU A 106 5.62 -1.52 12.87
CA LEU A 106 6.08 -2.19 14.09
C LEU A 106 6.79 -1.23 15.03
N LEU A 107 7.59 -0.30 14.51
CA LEU A 107 8.24 0.74 15.31
C LEU A 107 7.23 1.67 15.97
N VAL A 108 6.25 2.17 15.20
CA VAL A 108 5.17 3.03 15.73
C VAL A 108 4.38 2.29 16.82
N MET A 109 4.00 1.05 16.56
CA MET A 109 3.30 0.21 17.53
C MET A 109 4.09 0.01 18.82
N ARG A 110 5.40 -0.25 18.71
CA ARG A 110 6.28 -0.40 19.86
C ARG A 110 6.41 0.89 20.67
N MET A 111 6.51 2.04 20.01
CA MET A 111 6.58 3.35 20.67
C MET A 111 5.28 3.68 21.42
N THR A 112 4.12 3.42 20.82
CA THR A 112 2.81 3.67 21.46
C THR A 112 2.57 2.75 22.65
N LEU A 113 2.95 1.48 22.57
CA LEU A 113 2.83 0.54 23.68
C LEU A 113 3.77 0.91 24.86
N HIS A 114 4.97 1.37 24.56
CA HIS A 114 5.92 1.80 25.58
C HIS A 114 5.41 3.04 26.34
N GLN A 115 4.77 3.99 25.66
CA GLN A 115 4.18 5.17 26.29
C GLN A 115 2.98 4.83 27.17
N SER A 116 2.14 3.86 26.76
CA SER A 116 1.00 3.38 27.56
C SER A 116 1.41 2.65 28.85
N GLY A 117 2.59 2.03 28.88
CA GLY A 117 3.13 1.36 30.07
C GLY A 117 3.71 2.34 31.11
N ALA A 118 4.29 3.45 30.66
CA ALA A 118 4.93 4.44 31.53
C ALA A 118 3.94 5.35 32.29
N GLY A 119 2.68 5.42 31.86
CA GLY A 119 1.65 6.22 32.52
C GLY A 119 0.84 5.48 33.60
N ARG A 120 1.21 4.26 33.97
CA ARG A 120 0.51 3.43 34.96
C ARG A 120 1.29 3.21 36.29
N THR A 121 2.39 3.90 36.49
CA THR A 121 3.11 3.98 37.77
C THR A 121 2.86 5.34 38.42
#